data_9de802f93b59a8f243f631ede970c070
#
_entry.id   9de802f93b59a8f243f631ede970c070
#
_cell.length_a   1.000
_cell.length_b   1.000
_cell.length_c   1.000
_cell.angle_alpha   90.00
_cell.angle_beta   90.00
_cell.angle_gamma   90.00
#
_symmetry.space_group_name_H-M   'P 1'
#
loop_
_entity.id
_entity.type
_entity.pdbx_description
1 polymer ?
#
loop_
_entity_poly.entity_id
_entity_poly.type
_entity_poly.pdbx_seq_one_letter_code
_entity_poly.pdbx_strand_id
1 'polypeptide(L)'
;MSAVICWFHQDLRLSDHPALTAAIAKGKPVIPVYVYDDMSPGKWAPGGASRWWLDQSLRALDADLRQLGSQLIVMTGSADTVIPALANAHAVSDVYAHTHHEPWARKMQETLASRLKADGVGFHHSEGVLLFPPGSGLSKVGERMRVFTPFKRSLYRLGRYRSIAPRPKHILAPEQWPNHVGIDGLGLINHQIGWHKTLVPHWQVGEKHAQQMLADFIDHHMDDYKQLRDFPSLKSTSRLSPHLHFGEVSPLQILNAVESVTSLDDNDGAEHFISEVIWREFSYELLDQRPDMPQAPLKEAFSRFPWADHYDYLLAAWKRGETGYPLIDAGMRE
;
A
#
# COMPACT_ATOMS: atom_id res chain seq x y z
N MET A 1 21.78 17.08 17.92
CA MET A 1 20.64 16.42 18.64
C MET A 1 20.39 15.06 18.00
N SER A 2 19.93 14.03 18.75
CA SER A 2 19.54 12.76 18.15
C SER A 2 18.30 12.93 17.28
N ALA A 3 18.27 12.28 16.09
CA ALA A 3 17.14 12.30 15.18
C ALA A 3 16.28 11.04 15.35
N VAL A 4 15.15 10.99 14.67
CA VAL A 4 14.32 9.78 14.47
C VAL A 4 14.11 9.55 12.98
N ILE A 5 13.97 8.28 12.58
CA ILE A 5 13.61 7.92 11.21
C ILE A 5 12.11 7.63 11.14
N CYS A 6 11.43 8.14 10.09
CA CYS A 6 10.14 7.63 9.63
C CYS A 6 10.38 6.89 8.32
N TRP A 7 10.24 5.56 8.34
CA TRP A 7 10.47 4.72 7.18
C TRP A 7 9.17 4.47 6.43
N PHE A 8 9.08 5.02 5.22
CA PHE A 8 7.98 4.86 4.28
C PHE A 8 8.19 3.61 3.41
N HIS A 9 7.11 2.91 3.09
CA HIS A 9 7.11 1.77 2.18
C HIS A 9 5.88 1.82 1.25
N GLN A 10 4.78 1.10 1.56
CA GLN A 10 3.50 1.15 0.84
C GLN A 10 2.50 2.05 1.58
N ASP A 11 2.94 3.24 1.95
CA ASP A 11 2.22 4.21 2.77
C ASP A 11 2.59 5.65 2.38
N LEU A 12 2.72 5.90 1.05
CA LEU A 12 3.29 7.10 0.47
C LEU A 12 2.32 8.29 0.56
N ARG A 13 1.98 8.67 1.79
CA ARG A 13 1.09 9.80 2.14
C ARG A 13 1.53 10.47 3.44
N LEU A 14 1.00 11.65 3.71
CA LEU A 14 1.24 12.40 4.96
C LEU A 14 0.01 12.45 5.87
N SER A 15 -1.19 12.41 5.31
CA SER A 15 -2.44 12.33 6.07
C SER A 15 -2.72 10.90 6.49
N ASP A 16 -3.31 10.72 7.66
CA ASP A 16 -3.58 9.40 8.22
C ASP A 16 -2.35 8.48 8.24
N HIS A 17 -1.22 9.02 8.71
CA HIS A 17 0.05 8.31 8.81
C HIS A 17 0.50 8.17 10.28
N PRO A 18 0.01 7.17 11.04
CA PRO A 18 0.32 6.97 12.45
C PRO A 18 1.80 6.94 12.78
N ALA A 19 2.62 6.26 11.96
CA ALA A 19 4.07 6.19 12.18
C ALA A 19 4.74 7.57 12.09
N LEU A 20 4.39 8.40 11.09
CA LEU A 20 4.87 9.77 10.97
C LEU A 20 4.41 10.63 12.14
N THR A 21 3.13 10.51 12.52
CA THR A 21 2.58 11.23 13.68
C THR A 21 3.34 10.90 14.97
N ALA A 22 3.63 9.62 15.20
CA ALA A 22 4.40 9.16 16.35
C ALA A 22 5.86 9.65 16.30
N ALA A 23 6.50 9.65 15.14
CA ALA A 23 7.84 10.19 14.95
C ALA A 23 7.90 11.67 15.28
N ILE A 24 6.96 12.49 14.77
CA ILE A 24 6.87 13.93 15.04
C ILE A 24 6.61 14.21 16.53
N ALA A 25 5.77 13.40 17.18
CA ALA A 25 5.44 13.55 18.60
C ALA A 25 6.65 13.39 19.54
N LYS A 26 7.77 12.81 19.06
CA LYS A 26 9.03 12.78 19.83
C LYS A 26 9.68 14.15 20.01
N GLY A 27 9.28 15.17 19.25
CA GLY A 27 9.89 16.49 19.31
C GLY A 27 11.35 16.54 18.87
N LYS A 28 11.80 15.54 18.10
CA LYS A 28 13.15 15.43 17.52
C LYS A 28 13.10 15.66 16.02
N PRO A 29 14.25 15.99 15.38
CA PRO A 29 14.34 16.01 13.93
C PRO A 29 13.92 14.67 13.33
N VAL A 30 13.05 14.71 12.30
CA VAL A 30 12.56 13.51 11.60
C VAL A 30 13.25 13.39 10.25
N ILE A 31 13.78 12.22 9.95
CA ILE A 31 14.35 11.85 8.67
C ILE A 31 13.35 10.92 7.96
N PRO A 32 12.55 11.42 7.01
CA PRO A 32 11.71 10.57 6.17
C PRO A 32 12.60 9.76 5.23
N VAL A 33 12.47 8.42 5.25
CA VAL A 33 13.31 7.51 4.49
C VAL A 33 12.45 6.60 3.64
N TYR A 34 12.82 6.42 2.38
CA TYR A 34 12.34 5.34 1.52
C TYR A 34 13.52 4.48 1.10
N VAL A 35 13.41 3.16 1.26
CA VAL A 35 14.43 2.20 0.81
C VAL A 35 13.87 1.38 -0.32
N TYR A 36 14.45 1.52 -1.51
CA TYR A 36 14.10 0.70 -2.67
C TYR A 36 14.87 -0.61 -2.63
N ASP A 37 14.13 -1.70 -2.43
CA ASP A 37 14.63 -3.06 -2.39
C ASP A 37 13.97 -3.89 -3.50
N ASP A 38 14.68 -4.19 -4.57
CA ASP A 38 14.22 -5.02 -5.69
C ASP A 38 14.67 -6.48 -5.58
N MET A 39 15.49 -6.81 -4.58
CA MET A 39 16.03 -8.14 -4.40
C MET A 39 15.25 -9.00 -3.39
N SER A 40 14.89 -8.43 -2.25
CA SER A 40 14.20 -9.17 -1.17
C SER A 40 12.84 -9.73 -1.58
N PRO A 41 12.02 -9.05 -2.43
CA PRO A 41 10.78 -9.63 -2.93
C PRO A 41 10.98 -10.83 -3.87
N GLY A 42 12.19 -11.03 -4.42
CA GLY A 42 12.50 -12.10 -5.37
C GLY A 42 11.63 -12.04 -6.62
N LYS A 43 10.90 -13.12 -6.94
CA LYS A 43 10.00 -13.18 -8.10
C LYS A 43 8.79 -12.23 -8.03
N TRP A 44 8.56 -11.59 -6.86
CA TRP A 44 7.51 -10.61 -6.63
C TRP A 44 8.00 -9.17 -6.72
N ALA A 45 9.24 -8.95 -7.19
CA ALA A 45 9.77 -7.62 -7.42
C ALA A 45 8.85 -6.80 -8.35
N PRO A 46 8.73 -5.47 -8.14
CA PRO A 46 7.83 -4.62 -8.89
C PRO A 46 8.11 -4.66 -10.41
N GLY A 47 7.05 -4.85 -11.19
CA GLY A 47 7.10 -4.76 -12.64
C GLY A 47 7.21 -3.31 -13.15
N GLY A 48 7.28 -3.14 -14.48
CA GLY A 48 7.46 -1.81 -15.11
C GLY A 48 6.41 -0.79 -14.70
N ALA A 49 5.12 -1.14 -14.76
CA ALA A 49 4.03 -0.23 -14.40
C ALA A 49 4.07 0.16 -12.91
N SER A 50 4.33 -0.80 -12.02
CA SER A 50 4.49 -0.51 -10.58
C SER A 50 5.69 0.39 -10.31
N ARG A 51 6.82 0.21 -11.02
CA ARG A 51 7.99 1.09 -10.90
C ARG A 51 7.72 2.50 -11.41
N TRP A 52 6.97 2.63 -12.52
CA TRP A 52 6.54 3.93 -13.00
C TRP A 52 5.66 4.65 -11.98
N TRP A 53 4.67 3.95 -11.41
CA TRP A 53 3.82 4.52 -10.38
C TRP A 53 4.62 4.95 -9.15
N LEU A 54 5.52 4.09 -8.68
CA LEU A 54 6.40 4.36 -7.55
C LEU A 54 7.24 5.63 -7.77
N ASP A 55 7.84 5.81 -8.97
CA ASP A 55 8.60 7.02 -9.30
C ASP A 55 7.75 8.28 -9.10
N GLN A 56 6.53 8.29 -9.65
CA GLN A 56 5.62 9.43 -9.55
C GLN A 56 5.16 9.66 -8.09
N SER A 57 4.85 8.59 -7.38
CA SER A 57 4.41 8.63 -5.98
C SER A 57 5.50 9.19 -5.05
N LEU A 58 6.75 8.75 -5.23
CA LEU A 58 7.88 9.28 -4.45
C LEU A 58 8.13 10.77 -4.72
N ARG A 59 8.00 11.22 -5.99
CA ARG A 59 8.10 12.64 -6.34
C ARG A 59 6.99 13.48 -5.70
N ALA A 60 5.76 12.98 -5.70
CA ALA A 60 4.64 13.64 -5.05
C ALA A 60 4.87 13.75 -3.53
N LEU A 61 5.29 12.65 -2.89
CA LEU A 61 5.60 12.63 -1.46
C LEU A 61 6.75 13.59 -1.10
N ASP A 62 7.84 13.61 -1.88
CA ASP A 62 8.97 14.52 -1.63
C ASP A 62 8.54 15.99 -1.78
N ALA A 63 7.73 16.30 -2.80
CA ALA A 63 7.19 17.64 -2.98
C ALA A 63 6.32 18.09 -1.80
N ASP A 64 5.48 17.19 -1.26
CA ASP A 64 4.66 17.45 -0.09
C ASP A 64 5.49 17.59 1.20
N LEU A 65 6.52 16.76 1.39
CA LEU A 65 7.46 16.88 2.51
C LEU A 65 8.21 18.21 2.50
N ARG A 66 8.63 18.68 1.31
CA ARG A 66 9.30 19.99 1.16
C ARG A 66 8.42 21.16 1.59
N GLN A 67 7.10 21.10 1.34
CA GLN A 67 6.16 22.11 1.83
C GLN A 67 6.08 22.15 3.37
N LEU A 68 6.44 21.05 4.05
CA LEU A 68 6.45 20.94 5.51
C LEU A 68 7.83 21.20 6.13
N GLY A 69 8.81 21.68 5.33
CA GLY A 69 10.18 21.96 5.78
C GLY A 69 11.08 20.72 5.86
N SER A 70 10.72 19.63 5.19
CA SER A 70 11.43 18.35 5.20
C SER A 70 11.79 17.89 3.78
N GLN A 71 12.32 16.69 3.61
CA GLN A 71 12.55 16.05 2.32
C GLN A 71 12.58 14.53 2.47
N LEU A 72 12.42 13.82 1.36
CA LEU A 72 12.51 12.36 1.33
C LEU A 72 13.96 11.92 1.08
N ILE A 73 14.49 11.11 1.96
CA ILE A 73 15.80 10.44 1.80
C ILE A 73 15.56 9.10 1.10
N VAL A 74 16.12 8.94 -0.09
CA VAL A 74 15.90 7.76 -0.94
C VAL A 74 17.18 6.93 -1.00
N MET A 75 17.07 5.69 -0.57
CA MET A 75 18.18 4.72 -0.48
C MET A 75 17.88 3.48 -1.32
N THR A 76 18.91 2.70 -1.63
CA THR A 76 18.80 1.41 -2.33
C THR A 76 19.38 0.29 -1.49
N GLY A 77 18.82 -0.90 -1.60
CA GLY A 77 19.26 -2.11 -0.90
C GLY A 77 18.24 -2.65 0.08
N SER A 78 18.60 -3.63 0.89
CA SER A 78 17.69 -4.19 1.89
C SER A 78 17.56 -3.28 3.10
N ALA A 79 16.33 -2.99 3.50
CA ALA A 79 16.04 -2.07 4.60
C ALA A 79 16.64 -2.52 5.94
N ASP A 80 16.74 -3.83 6.18
CA ASP A 80 17.35 -4.40 7.38
C ASP A 80 18.87 -4.19 7.46
N THR A 81 19.50 -3.73 6.38
CA THR A 81 20.90 -3.33 6.33
C THR A 81 21.06 -1.82 6.26
N VAL A 82 20.27 -1.18 5.40
CA VAL A 82 20.37 0.26 5.11
C VAL A 82 19.93 1.11 6.32
N ILE A 83 18.80 0.77 6.96
CA ILE A 83 18.25 1.55 8.07
C ILE A 83 19.16 1.53 9.31
N PRO A 84 19.72 0.38 9.78
CA PRO A 84 20.69 0.38 10.88
C PRO A 84 21.95 1.19 10.57
N ALA A 85 22.50 1.06 9.36
CA ALA A 85 23.66 1.83 8.95
C ALA A 85 23.38 3.36 8.99
N LEU A 86 22.21 3.77 8.48
CA LEU A 86 21.76 5.16 8.52
C LEU A 86 21.54 5.64 9.96
N ALA A 87 20.94 4.81 10.80
CA ALA A 87 20.68 5.12 12.21
C ALA A 87 21.97 5.36 12.98
N ASN A 88 22.98 4.53 12.78
CA ASN A 88 24.30 4.68 13.41
C ASN A 88 25.02 5.95 12.91
N ALA A 89 25.01 6.21 11.59
CA ALA A 89 25.69 7.36 11.01
C ALA A 89 25.10 8.72 11.47
N HIS A 90 23.82 8.77 11.80
CA HIS A 90 23.10 10.01 12.15
C HIS A 90 22.61 10.04 13.60
N ALA A 91 23.15 9.20 14.48
CA ALA A 91 22.78 9.12 15.90
C ALA A 91 21.25 9.05 16.12
N VAL A 92 20.57 8.21 15.32
CA VAL A 92 19.12 8.03 15.40
C VAL A 92 18.77 7.25 16.65
N SER A 93 17.76 7.72 17.40
CA SER A 93 17.31 7.06 18.63
C SER A 93 16.18 6.06 18.40
N ASP A 94 15.34 6.33 17.41
CA ASP A 94 14.12 5.54 17.16
C ASP A 94 13.79 5.52 15.66
N VAL A 95 13.26 4.40 15.20
CA VAL A 95 12.71 4.21 13.84
C VAL A 95 11.22 3.91 13.95
N TYR A 96 10.42 4.61 13.17
CA TYR A 96 8.97 4.47 13.07
C TYR A 96 8.58 3.97 11.69
N ALA A 97 7.71 2.98 11.61
CA ALA A 97 7.20 2.43 10.36
C ALA A 97 5.77 1.88 10.52
N HIS A 98 5.07 1.67 9.42
CA HIS A 98 3.88 0.83 9.44
C HIS A 98 4.26 -0.66 9.42
N THR A 99 3.37 -1.49 9.95
CA THR A 99 3.48 -2.94 9.87
C THR A 99 3.36 -3.38 8.41
N HIS A 100 4.29 -4.20 7.96
CA HIS A 100 4.24 -4.83 6.64
C HIS A 100 3.55 -6.20 6.76
N HIS A 101 2.77 -6.54 5.73
CA HIS A 101 1.92 -7.74 5.78
C HIS A 101 2.35 -8.82 4.78
N GLU A 102 3.12 -8.49 3.74
CA GLU A 102 3.68 -9.47 2.82
C GLU A 102 4.71 -10.35 3.54
N PRO A 103 4.73 -11.68 3.29
CA PRO A 103 5.58 -12.60 4.05
C PRO A 103 7.08 -12.27 4.02
N TRP A 104 7.60 -11.83 2.87
CA TRP A 104 9.00 -11.41 2.73
C TRP A 104 9.30 -10.13 3.53
N ALA A 105 8.36 -9.18 3.49
CA ALA A 105 8.52 -7.88 4.15
C ALA A 105 8.40 -7.99 5.68
N ARG A 106 7.52 -8.86 6.18
CA ARG A 106 7.45 -9.20 7.62
C ARG A 106 8.76 -9.77 8.13
N LYS A 107 9.31 -10.77 7.43
CA LYS A 107 10.60 -11.37 7.78
C LYS A 107 11.72 -10.34 7.79
N MET A 108 11.74 -9.45 6.82
CA MET A 108 12.72 -8.36 6.75
C MET A 108 12.53 -7.39 7.93
N GLN A 109 11.29 -7.00 8.29
CA GLN A 109 11.03 -6.16 9.47
C GLN A 109 11.45 -6.82 10.79
N GLU A 110 11.25 -8.13 10.96
CA GLU A 110 11.71 -8.89 12.13
C GLU A 110 13.24 -8.86 12.25
N THR A 111 13.94 -9.03 11.12
CA THR A 111 15.40 -8.93 11.07
C THR A 111 15.88 -7.52 11.41
N LEU A 112 15.23 -6.50 10.82
CA LEU A 112 15.49 -5.08 11.10
C LEU A 112 15.31 -4.78 12.58
N ALA A 113 14.19 -5.20 13.18
CA ALA A 113 13.91 -4.99 14.60
C ALA A 113 15.00 -5.58 15.50
N SER A 114 15.48 -6.78 15.17
CA SER A 114 16.54 -7.46 15.91
C SER A 114 17.87 -6.70 15.82
N ARG A 115 18.24 -6.19 14.65
CA ARG A 115 19.46 -5.41 14.42
C ARG A 115 19.40 -4.06 15.16
N LEU A 116 18.32 -3.31 15.00
CA LEU A 116 18.13 -2.02 15.67
C LEU A 116 18.19 -2.17 17.20
N LYS A 117 17.58 -3.24 17.74
CA LYS A 117 17.63 -3.55 19.17
C LYS A 117 19.08 -3.81 19.65
N ALA A 118 19.89 -4.53 18.85
CA ALA A 118 21.29 -4.78 19.17
C ALA A 118 22.12 -3.46 19.21
N ASP A 119 21.76 -2.51 18.36
CA ASP A 119 22.39 -1.18 18.28
C ASP A 119 21.82 -0.17 19.31
N GLY A 120 20.87 -0.58 20.14
CA GLY A 120 20.20 0.30 21.12
C GLY A 120 19.23 1.30 20.52
N VAL A 121 18.76 1.09 19.30
CA VAL A 121 17.80 1.94 18.58
C VAL A 121 16.38 1.37 18.74
N GLY A 122 15.42 2.21 19.12
CA GLY A 122 14.01 1.83 19.24
C GLY A 122 13.40 1.56 17.87
N PHE A 123 12.57 0.51 17.76
CA PHE A 123 11.79 0.24 16.55
C PHE A 123 10.29 0.16 16.89
N HIS A 124 9.49 1.02 16.28
CA HIS A 124 8.08 1.22 16.62
C HIS A 124 7.21 0.97 15.38
N HIS A 125 6.28 0.04 15.53
CA HIS A 125 5.31 -0.31 14.49
C HIS A 125 3.97 0.36 14.75
N SER A 126 3.29 0.76 13.70
CA SER A 126 1.92 1.28 13.73
C SER A 126 1.08 0.62 12.63
N GLU A 127 -0.19 0.39 12.90
CA GLU A 127 -1.12 0.01 11.83
C GLU A 127 -1.53 1.26 11.04
N GLY A 128 -1.52 1.15 9.71
CA GLY A 128 -1.83 2.29 8.83
C GLY A 128 -2.10 1.87 7.39
N VAL A 129 -1.87 0.59 7.08
CA VAL A 129 -2.06 0.00 5.75
C VAL A 129 -3.43 -0.69 5.65
N LEU A 130 -3.96 -1.19 6.76
CA LEU A 130 -5.23 -1.89 6.87
C LEU A 130 -6.19 -1.17 7.81
N LEU A 131 -7.49 -1.50 7.72
CA LEU A 131 -8.51 -1.07 8.69
C LEU A 131 -8.27 -1.68 10.07
N PHE A 132 -7.89 -2.96 10.08
CA PHE A 132 -7.63 -3.73 11.29
C PHE A 132 -6.38 -4.60 11.12
N PRO A 133 -5.61 -4.83 12.19
CA PRO A 133 -4.57 -5.84 12.16
C PRO A 133 -5.14 -7.22 11.77
N PRO A 134 -4.46 -8.03 10.95
CA PRO A 134 -4.87 -9.41 10.70
C PRO A 134 -5.07 -10.19 12.01
N GLY A 135 -6.12 -11.01 12.06
CA GLY A 135 -6.51 -11.71 13.29
C GLY A 135 -7.48 -10.96 14.20
N SER A 136 -7.83 -9.69 13.88
CA SER A 136 -8.85 -8.94 14.63
C SER A 136 -10.26 -9.49 14.43
N GLY A 137 -10.59 -9.95 13.21
CA GLY A 137 -11.90 -10.47 12.85
C GLY A 137 -12.07 -11.94 13.22
N LEU A 138 -12.50 -12.23 14.46
CA LEU A 138 -12.69 -13.59 14.94
C LEU A 138 -14.15 -14.04 14.89
N SER A 139 -14.37 -15.34 14.76
CA SER A 139 -15.66 -15.99 14.90
C SER A 139 -16.18 -15.91 16.35
N LYS A 140 -17.43 -16.29 16.60
CA LYS A 140 -18.00 -16.33 17.94
C LYS A 140 -17.27 -17.30 18.90
N VAL A 141 -16.54 -18.27 18.33
CA VAL A 141 -15.74 -19.25 19.09
C VAL A 141 -14.24 -18.91 19.08
N GLY A 142 -13.87 -17.72 18.65
CA GLY A 142 -12.46 -17.24 18.67
C GLY A 142 -11.59 -17.74 17.52
N GLU A 143 -12.17 -18.32 16.45
CA GLU A 143 -11.42 -18.81 15.31
C GLU A 143 -11.29 -17.76 14.21
N ARG A 144 -10.17 -17.80 13.49
CA ARG A 144 -9.93 -16.97 12.31
C ARG A 144 -10.80 -17.40 11.14
N MET A 145 -11.33 -16.43 10.41
CA MET A 145 -12.31 -16.69 9.37
C MET A 145 -11.64 -16.91 8.01
N ARG A 146 -12.21 -17.85 7.24
CA ARG A 146 -11.79 -18.21 5.87
C ARG A 146 -12.90 -17.99 4.83
N VAL A 147 -13.96 -17.29 5.22
CA VAL A 147 -15.12 -16.96 4.37
C VAL A 147 -15.42 -15.48 4.55
N PHE A 148 -15.62 -14.78 3.44
CA PHE A 148 -15.74 -13.32 3.41
C PHE A 148 -16.92 -12.78 4.21
N THR A 149 -18.14 -13.28 4.00
CA THR A 149 -19.33 -12.70 4.64
C THR A 149 -19.28 -12.72 6.17
N PRO A 150 -18.90 -13.83 6.83
CA PRO A 150 -18.68 -13.80 8.28
C PRO A 150 -17.56 -12.84 8.70
N PHE A 151 -16.46 -12.77 7.95
CA PHE A 151 -15.36 -11.84 8.21
C PHE A 151 -15.84 -10.39 8.15
N LYS A 152 -16.51 -9.96 7.07
CA LYS A 152 -17.08 -8.62 6.93
C LYS A 152 -17.97 -8.26 8.13
N ARG A 153 -18.90 -9.15 8.48
CA ARG A 153 -19.79 -8.95 9.64
C ARG A 153 -19.03 -8.83 10.97
N SER A 154 -17.89 -9.51 11.11
CA SER A 154 -17.07 -9.38 12.32
C SER A 154 -16.39 -8.01 12.40
N LEU A 155 -15.86 -7.49 11.28
CA LEU A 155 -15.27 -6.17 11.24
C LEU A 155 -16.28 -5.06 11.57
N TYR A 156 -17.49 -5.13 11.04
CA TYR A 156 -18.56 -4.16 11.37
C TYR A 156 -18.91 -4.16 12.88
N ARG A 157 -18.83 -5.33 13.55
CA ARG A 157 -19.05 -5.41 15.00
C ARG A 157 -17.90 -4.82 15.83
N LEU A 158 -16.67 -4.85 15.30
CA LEU A 158 -15.51 -4.26 15.99
C LEU A 158 -15.55 -2.73 15.98
N GLY A 159 -16.27 -2.13 15.04
CA GLY A 159 -16.27 -0.68 14.85
C GLY A 159 -14.95 -0.18 14.25
N ARG A 160 -14.37 0.89 14.83
CA ARG A 160 -13.13 1.49 14.35
C ARG A 160 -11.96 1.08 15.23
N TYR A 161 -10.89 0.59 14.61
CA TYR A 161 -9.65 0.24 15.32
C TYR A 161 -8.92 1.48 15.86
N ARG A 162 -8.93 2.57 15.08
CA ARG A 162 -8.25 3.83 15.41
C ARG A 162 -8.96 5.04 14.78
N SER A 163 -8.58 6.23 15.23
CA SER A 163 -8.97 7.48 14.59
C SER A 163 -8.02 7.83 13.45
N ILE A 164 -8.48 8.68 12.51
CA ILE A 164 -7.63 9.26 11.46
C ILE A 164 -6.59 10.15 12.10
N ALA A 165 -5.31 9.94 11.73
CA ALA A 165 -4.23 10.81 12.11
C ALA A 165 -4.22 12.07 11.21
N PRO A 166 -4.20 13.28 11.76
CA PRO A 166 -4.20 14.49 10.95
C PRO A 166 -2.90 14.65 10.15
N ARG A 167 -2.99 15.32 8.99
CA ARG A 167 -1.78 15.74 8.25
C ARG A 167 -0.95 16.68 9.11
N PRO A 168 0.37 16.47 9.25
CA PRO A 168 1.22 17.38 9.98
C PRO A 168 1.29 18.75 9.30
N LYS A 169 1.49 19.80 10.10
CA LYS A 169 1.67 21.18 9.60
C LYS A 169 3.13 21.54 9.39
N HIS A 170 4.04 20.86 10.06
CA HIS A 170 5.47 21.09 10.02
C HIS A 170 6.21 19.82 10.46
N ILE A 171 7.39 19.58 9.91
CA ILE A 171 8.29 18.49 10.29
C ILE A 171 9.64 19.11 10.65
N LEU A 172 10.12 18.87 11.86
CA LEU A 172 11.42 19.36 12.28
C LEU A 172 12.53 18.66 11.50
N ALA A 173 13.29 19.44 10.73
CA ALA A 173 14.38 18.94 9.89
C ALA A 173 15.66 18.70 10.73
N PRO A 174 16.51 17.73 10.34
CA PRO A 174 17.85 17.60 10.92
C PRO A 174 18.76 18.73 10.43
N GLU A 175 19.81 19.06 11.20
CA GLU A 175 20.81 20.04 10.81
C GLU A 175 21.59 19.62 9.56
N GLN A 176 21.82 18.32 9.42
CA GLN A 176 22.48 17.74 8.27
C GLN A 176 21.66 16.56 7.75
N TRP A 177 21.35 16.59 6.47
CA TRP A 177 20.64 15.52 5.80
C TRP A 177 21.59 14.37 5.43
N PRO A 178 21.14 13.12 5.51
CA PRO A 178 21.89 11.98 4.97
C PRO A 178 22.14 12.12 3.46
N ASN A 179 23.30 11.64 3.01
CA ASN A 179 23.52 11.43 1.59
C ASN A 179 22.57 10.37 1.08
N HIS A 180 22.00 10.58 -0.11
CA HIS A 180 21.04 9.65 -0.72
C HIS A 180 21.16 9.66 -2.25
N VAL A 181 20.63 8.64 -2.91
CA VAL A 181 20.73 8.48 -4.37
C VAL A 181 19.75 9.37 -5.15
N GLY A 182 18.75 9.92 -4.47
CA GLY A 182 17.64 10.62 -5.11
C GLY A 182 16.71 9.68 -5.87
N ILE A 183 15.54 10.20 -6.28
CA ILE A 183 14.53 9.38 -6.99
C ILE A 183 15.05 8.96 -8.37
N ASP A 184 15.74 9.85 -9.07
CA ASP A 184 16.33 9.55 -10.40
C ASP A 184 17.39 8.45 -10.31
N GLY A 185 18.15 8.41 -9.21
CA GLY A 185 19.18 7.40 -8.96
C GLY A 185 18.62 5.97 -8.76
N LEU A 186 17.31 5.82 -8.54
CA LEU A 186 16.67 4.51 -8.46
C LEU A 186 16.53 3.80 -9.83
N GLY A 187 16.57 4.55 -10.94
CA GLY A 187 16.43 3.97 -12.29
C GLY A 187 15.09 3.24 -12.51
N LEU A 188 14.01 3.71 -11.87
CA LEU A 188 12.69 3.05 -11.89
C LEU A 188 12.07 3.00 -13.30
N ILE A 189 12.35 4.00 -14.13
CA ILE A 189 11.79 4.15 -15.48
C ILE A 189 12.88 3.95 -16.51
N ASN A 190 12.67 3.01 -17.43
CA ASN A 190 13.49 2.92 -18.65
C ASN A 190 12.92 3.87 -19.72
N HIS A 191 13.50 5.05 -19.82
CA HIS A 191 13.07 6.09 -20.76
C HIS A 191 13.29 5.71 -22.24
N GLN A 192 14.15 4.74 -22.54
CA GLN A 192 14.42 4.31 -23.92
C GLN A 192 13.23 3.57 -24.55
N ILE A 193 12.44 2.83 -23.74
CA ILE A 193 11.32 2.02 -24.24
C ILE A 193 10.05 2.89 -24.45
N GLY A 194 9.85 3.92 -23.61
CA GLY A 194 8.81 4.93 -23.78
C GLY A 194 7.34 4.50 -23.54
N TRP A 195 7.05 3.21 -23.25
CA TRP A 195 5.69 2.68 -23.04
C TRP A 195 4.92 3.41 -21.91
N HIS A 196 5.64 3.87 -20.88
CA HIS A 196 5.04 4.60 -19.77
C HIS A 196 4.33 5.90 -20.17
N LYS A 197 4.66 6.45 -21.34
CA LYS A 197 4.02 7.67 -21.86
C LYS A 197 2.54 7.48 -22.13
N THR A 198 2.10 6.25 -22.38
CA THR A 198 0.68 5.94 -22.56
C THR A 198 -0.11 5.97 -21.25
N LEU A 199 0.54 5.80 -20.10
CA LEU A 199 -0.12 5.87 -18.78
C LEU A 199 -0.37 7.33 -18.33
N VAL A 200 0.51 8.25 -18.68
CA VAL A 200 0.48 9.65 -18.22
C VAL A 200 -0.86 10.35 -18.44
N PRO A 201 -1.55 10.23 -19.60
CA PRO A 201 -2.84 10.89 -19.80
C PRO A 201 -3.99 10.32 -18.97
N HIS A 202 -3.83 9.11 -18.42
CA HIS A 202 -4.90 8.34 -17.78
C HIS A 202 -4.79 8.30 -16.26
N TRP A 203 -3.61 8.65 -15.70
CA TRP A 203 -3.33 8.52 -14.28
C TRP A 203 -2.68 9.76 -13.70
N GLN A 204 -3.19 10.19 -12.57
CA GLN A 204 -2.60 11.21 -11.73
C GLN A 204 -2.23 10.56 -10.39
N VAL A 205 -0.95 10.61 -10.04
CA VAL A 205 -0.38 9.85 -8.92
C VAL A 205 -0.13 10.77 -7.72
N GLY A 206 -0.22 10.23 -6.51
CA GLY A 206 0.04 10.92 -5.27
C GLY A 206 -1.19 11.14 -4.39
N GLU A 207 -0.96 11.43 -3.10
CA GLU A 207 -1.98 11.57 -2.07
C GLU A 207 -3.10 12.55 -2.46
N LYS A 208 -2.73 13.74 -2.98
CA LYS A 208 -3.69 14.78 -3.37
C LYS A 208 -4.66 14.28 -4.45
N HIS A 209 -4.14 13.56 -5.43
CA HIS A 209 -4.97 13.03 -6.52
C HIS A 209 -5.84 11.86 -6.07
N ALA A 210 -5.33 11.00 -5.18
CA ALA A 210 -6.12 9.95 -4.56
C ALA A 210 -7.34 10.52 -3.81
N GLN A 211 -7.14 11.61 -3.06
CA GLN A 211 -8.23 12.29 -2.34
C GLN A 211 -9.23 12.93 -3.31
N GLN A 212 -8.75 13.55 -4.39
CA GLN A 212 -9.62 14.11 -5.43
C GLN A 212 -10.48 13.05 -6.10
N MET A 213 -9.86 11.92 -6.49
CA MET A 213 -10.58 10.80 -7.11
C MET A 213 -11.61 10.17 -6.16
N LEU A 214 -11.30 10.10 -4.86
CA LEU A 214 -12.24 9.62 -3.85
C LEU A 214 -13.45 10.57 -3.75
N ALA A 215 -13.23 11.88 -3.69
CA ALA A 215 -14.30 12.87 -3.65
C ALA A 215 -15.16 12.79 -4.91
N ASP A 216 -14.55 12.80 -6.10
CA ASP A 216 -15.27 12.68 -7.38
C ASP A 216 -16.12 11.40 -7.46
N PHE A 217 -15.60 10.28 -6.96
CA PHE A 217 -16.32 9.02 -6.92
C PHE A 217 -17.53 9.10 -5.98
N ILE A 218 -17.36 9.66 -4.77
CA ILE A 218 -18.45 9.83 -3.80
C ILE A 218 -19.55 10.73 -4.37
N ASP A 219 -19.17 11.84 -5.00
CA ASP A 219 -20.12 12.85 -5.48
C ASP A 219 -20.91 12.39 -6.72
N HIS A 220 -20.35 11.51 -7.57
CA HIS A 220 -20.91 11.26 -8.89
C HIS A 220 -21.20 9.79 -9.23
N HIS A 221 -20.63 8.82 -8.49
CA HIS A 221 -20.66 7.42 -8.90
C HIS A 221 -21.04 6.44 -7.78
N MET A 222 -20.94 6.85 -6.52
CA MET A 222 -21.09 5.95 -5.39
C MET A 222 -22.48 5.36 -5.29
N ASP A 223 -23.54 6.17 -5.51
CA ASP A 223 -24.93 5.72 -5.34
C ASP A 223 -25.28 4.61 -6.33
N ASP A 224 -24.79 4.71 -7.57
CA ASP A 224 -25.05 3.73 -8.63
C ASP A 224 -23.98 2.63 -8.70
N TYR A 225 -22.98 2.64 -7.82
CA TYR A 225 -21.81 1.75 -7.90
C TYR A 225 -22.19 0.26 -7.95
N LYS A 226 -23.14 -0.16 -7.11
CA LYS A 226 -23.59 -1.55 -7.05
C LYS A 226 -24.15 -2.06 -8.39
N GLN A 227 -24.85 -1.20 -9.13
CA GLN A 227 -25.50 -1.53 -10.39
C GLN A 227 -24.57 -1.41 -11.59
N LEU A 228 -23.64 -0.44 -11.56
CA LEU A 228 -22.87 -0.04 -12.75
C LEU A 228 -21.44 -0.57 -12.78
N ARG A 229 -20.88 -1.04 -11.64
CA ARG A 229 -19.49 -1.49 -11.56
C ARG A 229 -19.12 -2.62 -12.52
N ASP A 230 -20.08 -3.45 -12.88
CA ASP A 230 -19.87 -4.63 -13.74
C ASP A 230 -19.92 -4.29 -15.24
N PHE A 231 -20.12 -3.01 -15.60
CA PHE A 231 -20.14 -2.53 -16.98
C PHE A 231 -18.82 -1.83 -17.33
N PRO A 232 -17.84 -2.53 -17.97
CA PRO A 232 -16.50 -1.97 -18.24
C PRO A 232 -16.53 -0.72 -19.14
N SER A 233 -17.57 -0.55 -19.95
CA SER A 233 -17.74 0.63 -20.82
C SER A 233 -18.12 1.92 -20.06
N LEU A 234 -18.47 1.81 -18.78
CA LEU A 234 -18.90 2.94 -17.95
C LEU A 234 -17.79 3.36 -16.99
N LYS A 235 -17.63 4.66 -16.78
CA LYS A 235 -16.72 5.22 -15.77
C LYS A 235 -17.39 5.23 -14.41
N SER A 236 -17.70 4.08 -13.85
CA SER A 236 -18.48 3.91 -12.62
C SER A 236 -17.68 3.35 -11.44
N THR A 237 -16.38 3.15 -11.60
CA THR A 237 -15.51 2.65 -10.52
C THR A 237 -14.61 3.76 -9.98
N SER A 238 -14.18 3.63 -8.72
CA SER A 238 -13.35 4.64 -8.05
C SER A 238 -11.92 4.74 -8.59
N ARG A 239 -11.42 3.70 -9.26
CA ARG A 239 -10.02 3.56 -9.72
C ARG A 239 -8.96 3.77 -8.63
N LEU A 240 -9.32 3.59 -7.34
CA LEU A 240 -8.43 3.81 -6.19
C LEU A 240 -7.48 2.64 -5.90
N SER A 241 -7.57 1.51 -6.59
CA SER A 241 -6.74 0.34 -6.29
C SER A 241 -5.23 0.59 -6.37
N PRO A 242 -4.67 1.33 -7.35
CA PRO A 242 -3.25 1.67 -7.33
C PRO A 242 -2.90 2.60 -6.16
N HIS A 243 -3.72 3.58 -5.85
CA HIS A 243 -3.51 4.50 -4.72
C HIS A 243 -3.52 3.77 -3.37
N LEU A 244 -4.41 2.77 -3.21
CA LEU A 244 -4.41 1.89 -2.03
C LEU A 244 -3.17 0.98 -1.98
N HIS A 245 -2.68 0.49 -3.13
CA HIS A 245 -1.49 -0.35 -3.19
C HIS A 245 -0.23 0.41 -2.76
N PHE A 246 -0.05 1.64 -3.22
CA PHE A 246 1.09 2.47 -2.84
C PHE A 246 0.86 3.27 -1.56
N GLY A 247 -0.34 3.16 -0.96
CA GLY A 247 -0.68 3.80 0.29
C GLY A 247 -0.82 5.31 0.23
N GLU A 248 -1.13 5.85 -0.95
CA GLU A 248 -1.45 7.26 -1.18
C GLU A 248 -2.80 7.66 -0.56
N VAL A 249 -3.66 6.69 -0.30
CA VAL A 249 -4.88 6.77 0.49
C VAL A 249 -4.99 5.56 1.40
N SER A 250 -5.44 5.75 2.64
CA SER A 250 -5.69 4.63 3.53
C SER A 250 -7.12 4.10 3.39
N PRO A 251 -7.36 2.81 3.69
CA PRO A 251 -8.72 2.28 3.77
C PRO A 251 -9.59 3.03 4.80
N LEU A 252 -8.99 3.53 5.88
CA LEU A 252 -9.69 4.29 6.90
C LEU A 252 -10.13 5.67 6.40
N GLN A 253 -9.31 6.33 5.56
CA GLN A 253 -9.71 7.58 4.91
C GLN A 253 -10.90 7.36 3.98
N ILE A 254 -10.91 6.26 3.21
CA ILE A 254 -12.03 5.89 2.34
C ILE A 254 -13.30 5.67 3.16
N LEU A 255 -13.23 4.82 4.19
CA LEU A 255 -14.36 4.54 5.07
C LEU A 255 -14.92 5.83 5.69
N ASN A 256 -14.04 6.68 6.22
CA ASN A 256 -14.42 7.93 6.86
C ASN A 256 -15.06 8.92 5.87
N ALA A 257 -14.55 9.02 4.65
CA ALA A 257 -15.10 9.88 3.62
C ALA A 257 -16.52 9.44 3.23
N VAL A 258 -16.73 8.14 3.03
CA VAL A 258 -18.05 7.57 2.72
C VAL A 258 -19.03 7.81 3.88
N GLU A 259 -18.65 7.46 5.11
CA GLU A 259 -19.51 7.63 6.30
C GLU A 259 -19.78 9.10 6.67
N SER A 260 -18.99 10.05 6.15
CA SER A 260 -19.25 11.48 6.34
C SER A 260 -20.43 12.01 5.52
N VAL A 261 -20.83 11.29 4.48
CA VAL A 261 -21.92 11.72 3.55
C VAL A 261 -23.15 10.82 3.65
N THR A 262 -23.01 9.56 4.04
CA THR A 262 -24.12 8.61 4.13
C THR A 262 -23.87 7.52 5.16
N SER A 263 -24.95 6.90 5.65
CA SER A 263 -24.87 5.64 6.39
C SER A 263 -24.73 4.46 5.40
N LEU A 264 -23.92 3.45 5.74
CA LEU A 264 -23.82 2.24 4.93
C LEU A 264 -25.11 1.42 4.91
N ASP A 265 -25.98 1.58 5.94
CA ASP A 265 -27.28 0.90 5.98
C ASP A 265 -28.31 1.57 5.07
N ASP A 266 -28.12 2.84 4.72
CA ASP A 266 -29.06 3.65 3.92
C ASP A 266 -28.64 3.76 2.45
N ASN A 267 -27.43 3.31 2.06
CA ASN A 267 -26.91 3.43 0.71
C ASN A 267 -26.24 2.14 0.24
N ASP A 268 -26.92 1.40 -0.60
CA ASP A 268 -26.47 0.14 -1.17
C ASP A 268 -25.16 0.25 -2.00
N GLY A 269 -24.99 1.36 -2.71
CA GLY A 269 -23.76 1.63 -3.48
C GLY A 269 -22.56 1.85 -2.57
N ALA A 270 -22.73 2.65 -1.51
CA ALA A 270 -21.72 2.90 -0.50
C ALA A 270 -21.34 1.61 0.24
N GLU A 271 -22.32 0.81 0.67
CA GLU A 271 -22.10 -0.47 1.33
C GLU A 271 -21.33 -1.44 0.44
N HIS A 272 -21.71 -1.50 -0.84
CA HIS A 272 -21.04 -2.36 -1.80
C HIS A 272 -19.59 -1.90 -2.06
N PHE A 273 -19.36 -0.60 -2.19
CA PHE A 273 -18.02 -0.04 -2.35
C PHE A 273 -17.11 -0.33 -1.14
N ILE A 274 -17.61 -0.12 0.08
CA ILE A 274 -16.85 -0.45 1.30
C ILE A 274 -16.64 -1.97 1.41
N SER A 275 -17.57 -2.80 0.93
CA SER A 275 -17.36 -4.24 0.85
C SER A 275 -16.13 -4.60 0.00
N GLU A 276 -15.86 -3.89 -1.10
CA GLU A 276 -14.66 -4.13 -1.92
C GLU A 276 -13.38 -3.72 -1.19
N VAL A 277 -13.41 -2.67 -0.38
CA VAL A 277 -12.28 -2.32 0.50
C VAL A 277 -12.07 -3.43 1.54
N ILE A 278 -13.14 -4.00 2.11
CA ILE A 278 -13.05 -5.12 3.05
C ILE A 278 -12.58 -6.42 2.38
N TRP A 279 -12.84 -6.64 1.07
CA TRP A 279 -12.23 -7.75 0.33
C TRP A 279 -10.69 -7.67 0.33
N ARG A 280 -10.12 -6.47 0.25
CA ARG A 280 -8.68 -6.25 0.40
C ARG A 280 -8.21 -6.66 1.80
N GLU A 281 -8.90 -6.24 2.86
CA GLU A 281 -8.62 -6.66 4.25
C GLU A 281 -8.67 -8.18 4.39
N PHE A 282 -9.69 -8.82 3.80
CA PHE A 282 -9.85 -10.27 3.83
C PHE A 282 -8.72 -11.01 3.11
N SER A 283 -8.20 -10.44 2.03
CA SER A 283 -7.04 -11.00 1.33
C SER A 283 -5.79 -11.01 2.20
N TYR A 284 -5.54 -9.93 2.96
CA TYR A 284 -4.46 -9.86 3.94
C TYR A 284 -4.70 -10.80 5.15
N GLU A 285 -5.94 -10.94 5.59
CA GLU A 285 -6.32 -11.92 6.63
C GLU A 285 -5.98 -13.36 6.20
N LEU A 286 -6.28 -13.72 4.95
CA LEU A 286 -5.93 -15.03 4.39
C LEU A 286 -4.42 -15.21 4.21
N LEU A 287 -3.72 -14.17 3.75
CA LEU A 287 -2.26 -14.19 3.56
C LEU A 287 -1.54 -14.36 4.91
N ASP A 288 -2.02 -13.73 5.96
CA ASP A 288 -1.46 -13.89 7.31
C ASP A 288 -1.68 -15.29 7.88
N GLN A 289 -2.85 -15.93 7.58
CA GLN A 289 -3.12 -17.32 7.95
C GLN A 289 -2.29 -18.33 7.13
N ARG A 290 -1.99 -17.99 5.88
CA ARG A 290 -1.31 -18.83 4.90
C ARG A 290 -0.22 -18.02 4.16
N PRO A 291 0.92 -17.78 4.82
CA PRO A 291 2.02 -17.01 4.19
C PRO A 291 2.60 -17.65 2.93
N ASP A 292 2.36 -18.95 2.74
CA ASP A 292 2.72 -19.73 1.56
C ASP A 292 1.72 -19.60 0.38
N MET A 293 0.58 -18.95 0.58
CA MET A 293 -0.48 -18.79 -0.43
C MET A 293 0.00 -18.22 -1.79
N PRO A 294 1.00 -17.36 -1.87
CA PRO A 294 1.56 -16.93 -3.16
C PRO A 294 2.19 -18.07 -3.99
N GLN A 295 2.44 -19.23 -3.39
CA GLN A 295 3.13 -20.38 -4.01
C GLN A 295 2.32 -21.68 -3.91
N ALA A 296 1.36 -21.75 -3.00
CA ALA A 296 0.55 -22.92 -2.73
C ALA A 296 -0.96 -22.56 -2.73
N PRO A 297 -1.84 -23.46 -3.12
CA PRO A 297 -3.28 -23.20 -3.10
C PRO A 297 -3.79 -23.05 -1.67
N LEU A 298 -4.78 -22.18 -1.46
CA LEU A 298 -5.41 -21.94 -0.16
C LEU A 298 -6.00 -23.24 0.44
N LYS A 299 -6.57 -24.10 -0.42
CA LYS A 299 -7.07 -25.42 -0.04
C LYS A 299 -6.18 -26.51 -0.63
N GLU A 300 -5.59 -27.35 0.21
CA GLU A 300 -4.67 -28.43 -0.16
C GLU A 300 -5.22 -29.35 -1.27
N ALA A 301 -6.52 -29.56 -1.32
CA ALA A 301 -7.15 -30.36 -2.38
C ALA A 301 -6.85 -29.87 -3.80
N PHE A 302 -6.61 -28.57 -3.98
CA PHE A 302 -6.28 -28.00 -5.28
C PHE A 302 -4.80 -28.18 -5.69
N SER A 303 -3.92 -28.67 -4.81
CA SER A 303 -2.55 -29.05 -5.19
C SER A 303 -2.52 -30.18 -6.22
N ARG A 304 -3.59 -30.99 -6.28
CA ARG A 304 -3.78 -32.10 -7.22
C ARG A 304 -4.68 -31.75 -8.40
N PHE A 305 -4.98 -30.45 -8.60
CA PHE A 305 -5.78 -30.01 -9.74
C PHE A 305 -5.01 -30.30 -11.04
N PRO A 306 -5.63 -30.96 -12.04
CA PRO A 306 -4.96 -31.33 -13.29
C PRO A 306 -4.84 -30.11 -14.20
N TRP A 307 -3.87 -29.23 -13.90
CA TRP A 307 -3.54 -28.14 -14.78
C TRP A 307 -3.07 -28.66 -16.14
N ALA A 308 -3.44 -27.96 -17.22
CA ALA A 308 -2.99 -28.32 -18.54
C ALA A 308 -1.47 -28.18 -18.67
N ASP A 309 -0.84 -29.18 -19.25
CA ASP A 309 0.55 -29.12 -19.69
C ASP A 309 0.65 -28.40 -21.06
N HIS A 310 1.78 -27.79 -21.36
CA HIS A 310 2.07 -27.18 -22.67
C HIS A 310 1.10 -26.06 -23.11
N TYR A 311 0.84 -25.11 -22.23
CA TYR A 311 -0.03 -23.96 -22.49
C TYR A 311 0.72 -22.68 -22.96
N ASP A 312 2.00 -22.76 -23.29
CA ASP A 312 2.83 -21.58 -23.61
C ASP A 312 2.27 -20.74 -24.74
N TYR A 313 1.67 -21.38 -25.77
CA TYR A 313 1.05 -20.66 -26.88
C TYR A 313 -0.22 -19.90 -26.45
N LEU A 314 -1.01 -20.46 -25.53
CA LEU A 314 -2.19 -19.82 -24.96
C LEU A 314 -1.79 -18.63 -24.09
N LEU A 315 -0.75 -18.82 -23.26
CA LEU A 315 -0.19 -17.76 -22.44
C LEU A 315 0.37 -16.61 -23.29
N ALA A 316 1.06 -16.94 -24.38
CA ALA A 316 1.57 -15.95 -25.33
C ALA A 316 0.42 -15.17 -26.02
N ALA A 317 -0.63 -15.85 -26.46
CA ALA A 317 -1.82 -15.20 -27.03
C ALA A 317 -2.52 -14.30 -26.00
N TRP A 318 -2.69 -14.77 -24.77
CA TRP A 318 -3.26 -13.98 -23.68
C TRP A 318 -2.46 -12.71 -23.41
N LYS A 319 -1.13 -12.82 -23.28
CA LYS A 319 -0.23 -11.67 -23.07
C LYS A 319 -0.30 -10.63 -24.20
N ARG A 320 -0.64 -11.04 -25.44
CA ARG A 320 -0.79 -10.12 -26.57
C ARG A 320 -2.23 -9.61 -26.78
N GLY A 321 -3.19 -10.06 -25.97
CA GLY A 321 -4.61 -9.73 -26.15
C GLY A 321 -5.16 -10.31 -27.47
N GLU A 322 -4.81 -11.57 -27.76
CA GLU A 322 -5.15 -12.32 -28.99
C GLU A 322 -5.80 -13.67 -28.65
N THR A 323 -6.60 -13.70 -27.58
CA THR A 323 -7.28 -14.93 -27.14
C THR A 323 -8.51 -15.27 -27.98
N GLY A 324 -9.06 -14.30 -28.71
CA GLY A 324 -10.34 -14.39 -29.40
C GLY A 324 -11.56 -14.10 -28.52
N TYR A 325 -11.36 -13.78 -27.25
CA TYR A 325 -12.40 -13.30 -26.34
C TYR A 325 -12.32 -11.77 -26.23
N PRO A 326 -13.25 -11.02 -26.89
CA PRO A 326 -13.12 -9.57 -27.05
C PRO A 326 -12.89 -8.79 -25.75
N LEU A 327 -13.60 -9.18 -24.68
CA LEU A 327 -13.49 -8.50 -23.38
C LEU A 327 -12.11 -8.73 -22.73
N ILE A 328 -11.59 -9.98 -22.82
CA ILE A 328 -10.27 -10.33 -22.30
C ILE A 328 -9.18 -9.61 -23.10
N ASP A 329 -9.31 -9.65 -24.43
CA ASP A 329 -8.35 -9.03 -25.34
C ASP A 329 -8.32 -7.51 -25.19
N ALA A 330 -9.47 -6.87 -24.95
CA ALA A 330 -9.57 -5.45 -24.66
C ALA A 330 -8.84 -5.10 -23.35
N GLY A 331 -9.11 -5.86 -22.26
CA GLY A 331 -8.44 -5.62 -20.97
C GLY A 331 -6.93 -5.85 -21.00
N MET A 332 -6.44 -6.74 -21.88
CA MET A 332 -5.00 -6.95 -22.05
C MET A 332 -4.32 -5.85 -22.87
N ARG A 333 -5.08 -5.12 -23.69
CA ARG A 333 -4.57 -3.98 -24.48
C ARG A 333 -4.68 -2.63 -23.76
N GLU A 334 -5.57 -2.51 -22.77
CA GLU A 334 -5.70 -1.32 -21.92
C GLU A 334 -4.46 -1.10 -21.05
#